data_62d28c666ec993077a039552479c0c51
#
_entry.id   62d28c666ec993077a039552479c0c51
#
_cell.length_a   1.000
_cell.length_b   1.000
_cell.length_c   1.000
_cell.angle_alpha   90.00
_cell.angle_beta   90.00
_cell.angle_gamma   90.00
#
_symmetry.space_group_name_H-M   'P 1'
#
loop_
_entity.id
_entity.type
_entity.pdbx_description
1 polymer ?
#
loop_
_entity_poly.entity_id
_entity_poly.type
_entity_poly.pdbx_seq_one_letter_code
_entity_poly.pdbx_strand_id
1 'polypeptide(L)'
;MVGHAALICEGIFREQVEGAGTSRLRGAFTSDGRTCPTATRLEGLLSALSFLPLGESPVRTRTADAVHRGMAFLVNAQVPSGPMRGAFPYAAQAFPESPGSHSSDRRNGEVRIDYVQHALCAMIQYERFFFPS
;
A
#
# COMPACT_ATOMS: atom_id res chain seq x y z
N MET A 1 20.89 16.24 1.55
CA MET A 1 19.51 15.85 1.97
C MET A 1 18.75 15.06 0.93
N VAL A 2 18.70 15.50 -0.33
CA VAL A 2 17.97 14.77 -1.40
C VAL A 2 18.49 13.35 -1.60
N GLY A 3 19.81 13.14 -1.57
CA GLY A 3 20.40 11.80 -1.72
C GLY A 3 19.99 10.82 -0.63
N HIS A 4 19.87 11.27 0.61
CA HIS A 4 19.42 10.41 1.73
C HIS A 4 17.95 10.04 1.59
N ALA A 5 17.10 10.98 1.23
CA ALA A 5 15.68 10.71 0.98
C ALA A 5 15.47 9.75 -0.21
N ALA A 6 16.27 9.88 -1.27
CA ALA A 6 16.26 8.95 -2.39
C ALA A 6 16.61 7.51 -1.94
N LEU A 7 17.62 7.35 -1.08
CA LEU A 7 17.99 6.05 -0.52
C LEU A 7 16.87 5.44 0.33
N ILE A 8 16.17 6.26 1.12
CA ILE A 8 15.02 5.80 1.90
C ILE A 8 13.89 5.31 0.97
N CYS A 9 13.55 6.10 -0.05
CA CYS A 9 12.56 5.69 -1.04
C CYS A 9 12.96 4.36 -1.72
N GLU A 10 14.22 4.23 -2.13
CA GLU A 10 14.74 2.98 -2.71
C GLU A 10 14.63 1.80 -1.76
N GLY A 11 14.95 1.99 -0.47
CA GLY A 11 14.77 0.96 0.54
C GLY A 11 13.32 0.50 0.66
N ILE A 12 12.37 1.45 0.62
CA ILE A 12 10.94 1.15 0.73
C ILE A 12 10.46 0.33 -0.48
N PHE A 13 10.72 0.79 -1.71
CA PHE A 13 10.15 0.07 -2.87
C PHE A 13 10.89 -1.22 -3.23
N ARG A 14 12.10 -1.48 -2.74
CA ARG A 14 12.74 -2.80 -2.83
C ARG A 14 11.97 -3.90 -2.10
N GLU A 15 11.25 -3.55 -1.04
CA GLU A 15 10.43 -4.50 -0.27
C GLU A 15 9.07 -4.77 -0.92
N GLN A 16 8.71 -4.05 -1.97
CA GLN A 16 7.41 -4.19 -2.62
C GLN A 16 7.29 -5.54 -3.32
N VAL A 17 6.17 -6.22 -3.10
CA VAL A 17 5.86 -7.51 -3.72
C VAL A 17 5.55 -7.32 -5.20
N GLU A 18 6.39 -7.88 -6.07
CA GLU A 18 6.27 -7.79 -7.53
C GLU A 18 5.88 -9.11 -8.20
N GLY A 19 6.01 -10.22 -7.49
CA GLY A 19 5.92 -11.57 -8.06
C GLY A 19 4.55 -11.97 -8.61
N ALA A 20 4.58 -12.75 -9.68
CA ALA A 20 3.40 -13.28 -10.37
C ALA A 20 2.63 -14.37 -9.60
N GLY A 21 3.21 -14.89 -8.50
CA GLY A 21 2.68 -16.08 -7.80
C GLY A 21 1.50 -15.80 -6.85
N THR A 22 1.24 -14.55 -6.49
CA THR A 22 0.15 -14.17 -5.58
C THR A 22 -0.42 -12.82 -6.00
N SER A 23 -1.41 -12.85 -6.89
CA SER A 23 -2.05 -11.63 -7.41
C SER A 23 -2.56 -10.69 -6.32
N ARG A 24 -3.01 -11.24 -5.18
CA ARG A 24 -3.52 -10.48 -4.03
C ARG A 24 -2.46 -9.70 -3.25
N LEU A 25 -1.20 -10.14 -3.27
CA LEU A 25 -0.11 -9.49 -2.55
C LEU A 25 0.66 -8.49 -3.40
N ARG A 26 0.42 -8.50 -4.71
CA ARG A 26 1.12 -7.62 -5.64
C ARG A 26 0.89 -6.15 -5.26
N GLY A 27 1.98 -5.44 -5.08
CA GLY A 27 1.97 -4.03 -4.67
C GLY A 27 2.03 -3.80 -3.16
N ALA A 28 1.85 -4.84 -2.33
CA ALA A 28 2.06 -4.74 -0.89
C ALA A 28 3.54 -4.45 -0.57
N PHE A 29 3.78 -3.76 0.54
CA PHE A 29 5.15 -3.54 1.06
C PHE A 29 5.51 -4.50 2.20
N THR A 30 4.74 -5.56 2.37
CA THR A 30 5.05 -6.66 3.28
C THR A 30 4.73 -7.99 2.61
N SER A 31 5.53 -9.01 2.88
CA SER A 31 5.37 -10.35 2.29
C SER A 31 4.08 -11.05 2.72
N ASP A 32 3.49 -10.62 3.83
CA ASP A 32 2.25 -11.15 4.40
C ASP A 32 1.01 -10.30 4.03
N GLY A 33 1.17 -9.26 3.20
CA GLY A 33 0.07 -8.46 2.68
C GLY A 33 -0.64 -7.59 3.71
N ARG A 34 0.06 -7.11 4.74
CA ARG A 34 -0.54 -6.21 5.73
C ARG A 34 -0.88 -4.85 5.14
N THR A 35 -2.09 -4.37 5.44
CA THR A 35 -2.61 -3.12 4.86
C THR A 35 -2.02 -1.89 5.52
N CYS A 36 -1.95 -1.83 6.84
CA CYS A 36 -1.45 -0.66 7.56
C CYS A 36 0.03 -0.34 7.25
N PRO A 37 0.99 -1.28 7.31
CA PRO A 37 2.36 -1.00 6.90
C PRO A 37 2.49 -0.58 5.44
N THR A 38 1.65 -1.10 4.55
CA THR A 38 1.61 -0.67 3.15
C THR A 38 1.11 0.77 3.04
N ALA A 39 0.03 1.11 3.73
CA ALA A 39 -0.52 2.46 3.73
C ALA A 39 0.47 3.49 4.28
N THR A 40 1.14 3.22 5.40
CA THR A 40 2.13 4.15 5.97
C THR A 40 3.34 4.37 5.07
N ARG A 41 3.79 3.34 4.36
CA ARG A 41 4.85 3.50 3.34
C ARG A 41 4.39 4.33 2.15
N LEU A 42 3.14 4.17 1.72
CA LEU A 42 2.56 5.00 0.67
C LEU A 42 2.47 6.47 1.08
N GLU A 43 2.05 6.77 2.31
CA GLU A 43 2.08 8.14 2.84
C GLU A 43 3.49 8.75 2.77
N GLY A 44 4.50 7.99 3.16
CA GLY A 44 5.90 8.41 3.08
C GLY A 44 6.38 8.67 1.65
N LEU A 45 6.09 7.76 0.71
CA LEU A 45 6.46 7.91 -0.70
C LEU A 45 5.71 9.07 -1.38
N LEU A 46 4.43 9.25 -1.08
CA LEU A 46 3.62 10.37 -1.58
C LEU A 46 4.13 11.71 -1.05
N SER A 47 4.52 11.75 0.23
CA SER A 47 5.15 12.93 0.81
C SER A 47 6.49 13.23 0.14
N ALA A 48 7.30 12.22 -0.16
CA ALA A 48 8.55 12.41 -0.91
C ALA A 48 8.30 12.99 -2.31
N LEU A 49 7.32 12.47 -3.04
CA LEU A 49 6.94 13.00 -4.36
C LEU A 49 6.46 14.45 -4.31
N SER A 50 5.74 14.83 -3.24
CA SER A 50 5.14 16.15 -3.10
C SER A 50 6.11 17.23 -2.65
N PHE A 51 7.06 16.90 -1.76
CA PHE A 51 7.86 17.89 -1.05
C PHE A 51 9.36 17.84 -1.36
N LEU A 52 9.86 16.73 -1.91
CA LEU A 52 11.30 16.63 -2.24
C LEU A 52 11.55 17.04 -3.67
N PRO A 53 12.64 17.80 -3.92
CA PRO A 53 13.05 18.21 -5.26
C PRO A 53 13.74 17.05 -5.98
N LEU A 54 13.03 15.95 -6.22
CA LEU A 54 13.56 14.77 -6.92
C LEU A 54 13.79 15.03 -8.43
N GLY A 55 13.25 16.13 -8.97
CA GLY A 55 13.35 16.45 -10.38
C GLY A 55 12.72 15.35 -11.27
N GLU A 56 13.22 15.26 -12.50
CA GLU A 56 12.88 14.15 -13.43
C GLU A 56 13.94 13.04 -13.32
N SER A 57 14.09 12.50 -12.12
CA SER A 57 15.07 11.45 -11.84
C SER A 57 14.45 10.05 -11.95
N PRO A 58 15.27 9.00 -12.21
CA PRO A 58 14.81 7.61 -12.15
C PRO A 58 14.17 7.24 -10.81
N VAL A 59 14.65 7.83 -9.72
CA VAL A 59 14.06 7.62 -8.38
C VAL A 59 12.63 8.13 -8.32
N ARG A 60 12.35 9.31 -8.89
CA ARG A 60 11.00 9.86 -8.94
C ARG A 60 10.04 8.93 -9.69
N THR A 61 10.43 8.48 -10.87
CA THR A 61 9.62 7.58 -11.70
C THR A 61 9.35 6.27 -10.96
N ARG A 62 10.38 5.65 -10.40
CA ARG A 62 10.24 4.39 -9.64
C ARG A 62 9.38 4.57 -8.39
N THR A 63 9.49 5.71 -7.71
CA THR A 63 8.63 6.04 -6.56
C THR A 63 7.16 6.16 -6.98
N ALA A 64 6.89 6.87 -8.08
CA ALA A 64 5.53 6.98 -8.61
C ALA A 64 4.95 5.61 -8.99
N ASP A 65 5.71 4.77 -9.68
CA ASP A 65 5.31 3.40 -10.05
C ASP A 65 5.02 2.54 -8.81
N ALA A 66 5.87 2.63 -7.79
CA ALA A 66 5.65 1.92 -6.54
C ALA A 66 4.38 2.38 -5.82
N VAL A 67 4.11 3.69 -5.83
CA VAL A 67 2.88 4.27 -5.28
C VAL A 67 1.65 3.76 -6.03
N HIS A 68 1.66 3.74 -7.36
CA HIS A 68 0.53 3.21 -8.14
C HIS A 68 0.24 1.75 -7.81
N ARG A 69 1.26 0.90 -7.76
CA ARG A 69 1.08 -0.52 -7.40
C ARG A 69 0.59 -0.70 -5.97
N GLY A 70 1.14 0.04 -5.03
CA GLY A 70 0.72 -0.02 -3.62
C GLY A 70 -0.72 0.47 -3.42
N MET A 71 -1.13 1.49 -4.15
CA MET A 71 -2.51 1.99 -4.11
C MET A 71 -3.49 0.95 -4.69
N ALA A 72 -3.14 0.30 -5.81
CA ALA A 72 -3.93 -0.79 -6.36
C ALA A 72 -4.08 -1.95 -5.36
N PHE A 73 -3.00 -2.30 -4.63
CA PHE A 73 -3.07 -3.27 -3.55
C PHE A 73 -4.08 -2.86 -2.47
N LEU A 74 -4.02 -1.63 -1.97
CA LEU A 74 -4.96 -1.16 -0.93
C LEU A 74 -6.42 -1.21 -1.40
N VAL A 75 -6.70 -0.76 -2.60
CA VAL A 75 -8.06 -0.80 -3.17
C VAL A 75 -8.58 -2.25 -3.24
N ASN A 76 -7.74 -3.17 -3.68
CA ASN A 76 -8.10 -4.59 -3.79
C ASN A 76 -8.17 -5.31 -2.43
N ALA A 77 -7.52 -4.77 -1.40
CA ALA A 77 -7.53 -5.33 -0.05
C ALA A 77 -8.78 -4.96 0.76
N GLN A 78 -9.61 -4.05 0.28
CA GLN A 78 -10.84 -3.66 0.98
C GLN A 78 -11.79 -4.83 1.13
N VAL A 79 -12.52 -4.85 2.26
CA VAL A 79 -13.59 -5.82 2.50
C VAL A 79 -14.64 -5.70 1.40
N PRO A 80 -14.91 -6.78 0.62
CA PRO A 80 -15.72 -6.66 -0.59
C PRO A 80 -17.22 -6.58 -0.32
N SER A 81 -17.70 -7.08 0.83
CA SER A 81 -19.13 -7.19 1.12
C SER A 81 -19.43 -7.24 2.61
N GLY A 82 -20.72 -7.18 2.96
CA GLY A 82 -21.20 -7.25 4.32
C GLY A 82 -21.14 -5.92 5.07
N PRO A 83 -21.36 -5.93 6.40
CA PRO A 83 -21.43 -4.71 7.22
C PRO A 83 -20.14 -3.88 7.24
N MET A 84 -19.00 -4.53 6.99
CA MET A 84 -17.68 -3.89 6.98
C MET A 84 -17.18 -3.58 5.57
N ARG A 85 -18.04 -3.62 4.57
CA ARG A 85 -17.68 -3.33 3.18
C ARG A 85 -16.91 -2.01 3.07
N GLY A 86 -15.79 -2.04 2.35
CA GLY A 86 -14.91 -0.88 2.15
C GLY A 86 -13.88 -0.66 3.26
N ALA A 87 -14.00 -1.35 4.40
CA ALA A 87 -12.98 -1.29 5.44
C ALA A 87 -11.67 -1.98 5.03
N PHE A 88 -10.61 -1.69 5.75
CA PHE A 88 -9.30 -2.30 5.53
C PHE A 88 -9.02 -3.34 6.62
N PRO A 89 -8.88 -4.64 6.25
CA PRO A 89 -8.51 -5.68 7.19
C PRO A 89 -7.02 -5.59 7.55
N TYR A 90 -6.60 -6.32 8.57
CA TYR A 90 -5.19 -6.44 8.96
C TYR A 90 -4.30 -6.84 7.77
N ALA A 91 -4.72 -7.85 7.01
CA ALA A 91 -4.00 -8.32 5.83
C ALA A 91 -4.94 -8.74 4.69
N ALA A 92 -4.48 -8.58 3.45
CA ALA A 92 -5.24 -8.92 2.25
C ALA A 92 -5.60 -10.42 2.15
N GLN A 93 -4.86 -11.30 2.83
CA GLN A 93 -5.13 -12.74 2.87
C GLN A 93 -6.34 -13.11 3.73
N ALA A 94 -6.94 -12.17 4.45
CA ALA A 94 -8.12 -12.41 5.28
C ALA A 94 -9.33 -12.92 4.49
N PHE A 95 -9.37 -12.70 3.17
CA PHE A 95 -10.48 -13.09 2.30
C PHE A 95 -9.96 -14.01 1.18
N PRO A 96 -9.74 -15.29 1.48
CA PRO A 96 -9.25 -16.26 0.50
C PRO A 96 -10.25 -16.46 -0.64
N GLU A 97 -9.74 -16.61 -1.85
CA GLU A 97 -10.55 -16.87 -3.05
C GLU A 97 -11.14 -18.29 -3.07
N SER A 98 -10.65 -19.18 -2.23
CA SER A 98 -11.06 -20.60 -2.20
C SER A 98 -11.53 -21.03 -0.83
N PRO A 99 -12.63 -21.79 -0.75
CA PRO A 99 -13.03 -22.44 0.49
C PRO A 99 -11.91 -23.38 0.97
N GLY A 100 -11.44 -23.20 2.20
CA GLY A 100 -10.44 -24.06 2.81
C GLY A 100 -9.03 -23.47 2.95
N SER A 101 -8.74 -22.28 2.43
CA SER A 101 -7.51 -21.59 2.78
C SER A 101 -7.63 -20.98 4.18
N HIS A 102 -7.11 -21.70 5.17
CA HIS A 102 -7.06 -21.21 6.54
C HIS A 102 -5.83 -20.30 6.70
N SER A 103 -6.05 -19.01 6.89
CA SER A 103 -5.01 -18.16 7.47
C SER A 103 -4.80 -18.57 8.91
N SER A 104 -3.57 -18.87 9.28
CA SER A 104 -3.20 -19.23 10.64
C SER A 104 -3.18 -18.05 11.61
N ASP A 105 -3.22 -16.82 11.11
CA ASP A 105 -3.26 -15.62 11.94
C ASP A 105 -4.69 -15.13 12.13
N ARG A 106 -5.17 -15.22 13.39
CA ARG A 106 -6.53 -14.77 13.77
C ARG A 106 -6.76 -13.28 13.52
N ARG A 107 -5.70 -12.46 13.39
CA ARG A 107 -5.80 -11.03 13.17
C ARG A 107 -6.06 -10.67 11.71
N ASN A 108 -5.91 -11.57 10.77
CA ASN A 108 -6.02 -11.23 9.34
C ASN A 108 -7.35 -10.57 8.95
N GLY A 109 -8.45 -10.97 9.58
CA GLY A 109 -9.77 -10.36 9.37
C GLY A 109 -10.08 -9.16 10.28
N GLU A 110 -9.16 -8.80 11.18
CA GLU A 110 -9.36 -7.69 12.11
C GLU A 110 -9.41 -6.36 11.34
N VAL A 111 -10.39 -5.54 11.67
CA VAL A 111 -10.52 -4.16 11.17
C VAL A 111 -10.33 -3.22 12.33
N ARG A 112 -9.40 -2.27 12.20
CA ARG A 112 -9.11 -1.26 13.22
C ARG A 112 -9.14 0.13 12.60
N ILE A 113 -9.39 1.12 13.45
CA ILE A 113 -9.46 2.51 13.01
C ILE A 113 -8.13 3.02 12.45
N ASP A 114 -7.01 2.56 12.99
CA ASP A 114 -5.67 2.93 12.50
C ASP A 114 -5.40 2.40 11.08
N TYR A 115 -5.88 1.20 10.74
CA TYR A 115 -5.76 0.66 9.38
C TYR A 115 -6.54 1.52 8.38
N VAL A 116 -7.76 1.89 8.75
CA VAL A 116 -8.63 2.75 7.93
C VAL A 116 -8.03 4.16 7.81
N GLN A 117 -7.53 4.72 8.90
CA GLN A 117 -6.94 6.06 8.93
C GLN A 117 -5.75 6.16 7.95
N HIS A 118 -4.77 5.28 8.07
CA HIS A 118 -3.59 5.32 7.19
C HIS A 118 -3.94 5.07 5.73
N ALA A 119 -4.81 4.10 5.45
CA ALA A 119 -5.26 3.84 4.09
C ALA A 119 -5.97 5.06 3.48
N LEU A 120 -6.87 5.69 4.24
CA LEU A 120 -7.59 6.88 3.79
C LEU A 120 -6.65 8.08 3.59
N CYS A 121 -5.69 8.30 4.49
CA CYS A 121 -4.68 9.34 4.33
C CYS A 121 -3.85 9.15 3.05
N ALA A 122 -3.41 7.92 2.79
CA ALA A 122 -2.68 7.59 1.55
C ALA A 122 -3.53 7.84 0.30
N MET A 123 -4.81 7.44 0.31
CA MET A 123 -5.72 7.65 -0.80
C MET A 123 -5.98 9.14 -1.09
N ILE A 124 -6.20 9.95 -0.05
CA ILE A 124 -6.39 11.40 -0.20
C ILE A 124 -5.13 12.07 -0.76
N GLN A 125 -3.95 11.70 -0.25
CA GLN A 125 -2.68 12.23 -0.78
C GLN A 125 -2.46 11.82 -2.23
N TYR A 126 -2.77 10.58 -2.59
CA TYR A 126 -2.68 10.06 -3.95
C TYR A 126 -3.57 10.83 -4.90
N GLU A 127 -4.83 11.02 -4.54
CA GLU A 127 -5.79 11.79 -5.33
C GLU A 127 -5.29 13.23 -5.55
N ARG A 128 -4.89 13.91 -4.49
CA ARG A 128 -4.40 15.29 -4.58
C ARG A 128 -3.14 15.44 -5.43
N PHE A 129 -2.26 14.44 -5.39
CA PHE A 129 -1.00 14.51 -6.13
C PHE A 129 -1.16 14.18 -7.62
N PHE A 130 -1.90 13.12 -7.95
CA PHE A 130 -2.02 12.64 -9.33
C PHE A 130 -3.22 13.20 -10.08
N PHE A 131 -4.24 13.67 -9.37
CA PHE A 131 -5.48 14.19 -9.94
C PHE A 131 -5.84 15.55 -9.31
N PRO A 132 -4.95 16.54 -9.40
CA PRO A 132 -5.27 17.87 -8.83
C PRO A 132 -6.47 18.48 -9.54
N SER A 133 -7.41 18.98 -8.75
CA SER A 133 -8.59 19.71 -9.24
C SER A 133 -8.26 21.15 -9.60
#